data_f3ae30e70d7da1a0a9c79700855405de
#
_entry.id   f3ae30e70d7da1a0a9c79700855405de
#
_cell.length_a   1.000
_cell.length_b   1.000
_cell.length_c   1.000
_cell.angle_alpha   90.00
_cell.angle_beta   90.00
_cell.angle_gamma   90.00
#
_symmetry.space_group_name_H-M   'P 1'
#
loop_
_entity.id
_entity.type
_entity.pdbx_description
1 polymer ?
#
loop_
_entity_poly.entity_id
_entity_poly.type
_entity_poly.pdbx_seq_one_letter_code
_entity_poly.pdbx_strand_id
1 'polypeptide(L)'
;MAFVKTEVQGAVEIITIDRPKALNALNPEVLADLKAAFEAVDQSAIRCIVLTGEGDKSFVAGADIGSMSTMTKAEGEAFGKLGNDVFLMIESFPIPVIAAVNGFALGGGNE
;
A
#
# COMPACT_ATOMS: atom_id res chain seq x y z
N MET A 1 3.04 11.30 -6.19
CA MET A 1 2.30 10.66 -5.08
C MET A 1 2.88 11.12 -3.75
N ALA A 2 2.04 11.43 -2.77
CA ALA A 2 2.51 11.96 -1.48
C ALA A 2 2.92 10.84 -0.50
N PHE A 3 2.26 9.67 -0.55
CA PHE A 3 2.42 8.63 0.46
C PHE A 3 2.99 7.32 -0.05
N VAL A 4 3.36 7.26 -1.31
CA VAL A 4 3.98 6.07 -1.90
C VAL A 4 5.13 6.53 -2.78
N LYS A 5 6.27 5.88 -2.65
CA LYS A 5 7.41 6.13 -3.52
C LYS A 5 7.84 4.84 -4.19
N THR A 6 8.44 4.96 -5.35
CA THR A 6 8.87 3.81 -6.14
C THR A 6 10.32 3.97 -6.55
N GLU A 7 11.02 2.85 -6.63
CA GLU A 7 12.41 2.81 -7.07
C GLU A 7 12.64 1.53 -7.89
N VAL A 8 13.27 1.68 -9.04
CA VAL A 8 13.60 0.53 -9.89
C VAL A 8 15.08 0.19 -9.70
N GLN A 9 15.35 -1.07 -9.38
CA GLN A 9 16.70 -1.62 -9.27
C GLN A 9 16.80 -2.83 -10.20
N GLY A 10 17.35 -2.65 -11.40
CA GLY A 10 17.38 -3.70 -12.40
C GLY A 10 15.98 -4.11 -12.82
N ALA A 11 15.63 -5.37 -12.61
CA ALA A 11 14.30 -5.91 -12.92
C ALA A 11 13.36 -5.96 -11.70
N VAL A 12 13.74 -5.31 -10.61
CA VAL A 12 12.95 -5.24 -9.37
C VAL A 12 12.46 -3.82 -9.16
N GLU A 13 11.17 -3.67 -8.91
CA GLU A 13 10.61 -2.39 -8.48
C GLU A 13 10.26 -2.45 -7.00
N ILE A 14 10.75 -1.49 -6.23
CA ILE A 14 10.46 -1.35 -4.81
C ILE A 14 9.38 -0.30 -4.66
N ILE A 15 8.24 -0.69 -4.12
CA ILE A 15 7.13 0.20 -3.80
C ILE A 15 7.11 0.37 -2.29
N THR A 16 7.27 1.60 -1.82
CA THR A 16 7.38 1.91 -0.40
C THR A 16 6.21 2.79 0.04
N ILE A 17 5.48 2.35 1.06
CA ILE A 17 4.48 3.19 1.72
C ILE A 17 5.23 4.16 2.62
N ASP A 18 5.10 5.45 2.36
CA ASP A 18 5.87 6.50 3.01
C ASP A 18 4.96 7.43 3.81
N ARG A 19 4.54 6.94 4.97
CA ARG A 19 3.76 7.72 5.94
C ARG A 19 4.21 7.36 7.36
N PRO A 20 5.52 7.48 7.67
CA PRO A 20 6.07 6.95 8.93
C PRO A 20 5.49 7.62 10.18
N LYS A 21 5.08 8.89 10.09
CA LYS A 21 4.47 9.60 11.22
C LYS A 21 3.15 9.00 11.67
N ALA A 22 2.47 8.26 10.80
CA ALA A 22 1.22 7.55 11.08
C ALA A 22 1.44 6.03 11.06
N LEU A 23 2.67 5.56 11.24
CA LEU A 23 3.04 4.14 11.19
C LEU A 23 2.59 3.47 9.89
N ASN A 24 2.61 4.22 8.79
CA ASN A 24 2.19 3.80 7.47
C ASN A 24 0.73 3.33 7.42
N ALA A 25 -0.13 3.86 8.28
CA ALA A 25 -1.54 3.52 8.32
C ALA A 25 -2.25 3.92 7.03
N LEU A 26 -3.25 3.13 6.65
CA LEU A 26 -3.97 3.28 5.41
C LEU A 26 -5.12 4.27 5.54
N ASN A 27 -5.08 5.32 4.73
CA ASN A 27 -6.20 6.21 4.49
C ASN A 27 -6.55 6.13 2.99
N PRO A 28 -7.62 6.80 2.52
CA PRO A 28 -7.97 6.75 1.10
C PRO A 28 -6.86 7.21 0.15
N GLU A 29 -6.06 8.20 0.56
CA GLU A 29 -4.95 8.70 -0.27
C GLU A 29 -3.84 7.67 -0.41
N VAL A 30 -3.46 6.99 0.66
CA VAL A 30 -2.46 5.92 0.60
C VAL A 30 -2.92 4.80 -0.33
N LEU A 31 -4.18 4.39 -0.20
CA LEU A 31 -4.74 3.34 -1.06
C LEU A 31 -4.77 3.76 -2.53
N ALA A 32 -5.15 5.00 -2.81
CA ALA A 32 -5.14 5.54 -4.17
C ALA A 32 -3.72 5.60 -4.73
N ASP A 33 -2.75 6.01 -3.93
CA ASP A 33 -1.35 6.06 -4.32
C ASP A 33 -0.78 4.67 -4.59
N LEU A 34 -1.12 3.68 -3.75
CA LEU A 34 -0.74 2.27 -3.99
C LEU A 34 -1.30 1.77 -5.31
N LYS A 35 -2.59 2.00 -5.55
CA LYS A 35 -3.23 1.60 -6.81
C LYS A 35 -2.50 2.20 -8.00
N ALA A 36 -2.22 3.50 -7.96
CA ALA A 36 -1.52 4.21 -9.03
C ALA A 36 -0.10 3.65 -9.23
N ALA A 37 0.61 3.35 -8.15
CA ALA A 37 1.97 2.80 -8.23
C ALA A 37 1.99 1.42 -8.91
N PHE A 38 1.07 0.54 -8.55
CA PHE A 38 0.98 -0.78 -9.19
C PHE A 38 0.54 -0.67 -10.65
N GLU A 39 -0.41 0.21 -10.97
CA GLU A 39 -0.87 0.42 -12.35
C GLU A 39 0.23 1.00 -13.24
N ALA A 40 1.18 1.72 -12.68
CA ALA A 40 2.29 2.34 -13.41
C ALA A 40 3.49 1.40 -13.64
N VAL A 41 3.48 0.19 -13.07
CA VAL A 41 4.58 -0.77 -13.24
C VAL A 41 4.72 -1.18 -14.70
N ASP A 42 5.94 -1.06 -15.24
CA ASP A 42 6.25 -1.57 -16.58
C ASP A 42 6.44 -3.09 -16.52
N GLN A 43 5.36 -3.81 -16.81
CA GLN A 43 5.35 -5.26 -16.73
C GLN A 43 6.22 -5.94 -17.80
N SER A 44 6.69 -5.19 -18.79
CA SER A 44 7.63 -5.73 -19.78
C SER A 44 9.08 -5.74 -19.28
N ALA A 45 9.39 -4.88 -18.29
CA ALA A 45 10.75 -4.71 -17.77
C ALA A 45 10.92 -5.25 -16.34
N ILE A 46 9.87 -5.20 -15.53
CA ILE A 46 9.91 -5.59 -14.11
C ILE A 46 9.52 -7.06 -13.97
N ARG A 47 10.33 -7.81 -13.21
CA ARG A 47 10.14 -9.24 -12.95
C ARG A 47 9.66 -9.54 -11.54
N CYS A 48 9.82 -8.59 -10.63
CA CYS A 48 9.41 -8.76 -9.24
C CYS A 48 9.14 -7.38 -8.63
N ILE A 49 8.15 -7.30 -7.76
CA ILE A 49 7.85 -6.12 -6.96
C ILE A 49 8.12 -6.44 -5.51
N VAL A 50 8.79 -5.53 -4.80
CA VAL A 50 8.95 -5.57 -3.35
C VAL A 50 8.10 -4.45 -2.75
N LEU A 51 7.16 -4.81 -1.90
CA LEU A 51 6.31 -3.85 -1.18
C LEU A 51 6.81 -3.75 0.25
N THR A 52 7.10 -2.55 0.72
CA THR A 52 7.60 -2.33 2.07
C THR A 52 7.05 -1.01 2.65
N GLY A 53 7.33 -0.76 3.92
CA GLY A 53 7.01 0.50 4.59
C GLY A 53 8.26 1.31 4.86
N GLU A 54 8.13 2.62 4.84
CA GLU A 54 9.22 3.53 5.21
C GLU A 54 9.49 3.44 6.71
N GLY A 55 10.77 3.46 7.06
CA GLY A 55 11.22 3.45 8.45
C GLY A 55 11.50 2.07 9.00
N ASP A 56 11.71 2.00 10.30
CA ASP A 56 12.11 0.77 11.01
C ASP A 56 11.07 0.27 12.00
N LYS A 57 9.89 0.92 12.09
CA LYS A 57 8.87 0.60 13.09
C LYS A 57 7.67 -0.13 12.52
N SER A 58 7.28 0.19 11.30
CA SER A 58 6.01 -0.30 10.75
C SER A 58 6.11 -0.60 9.27
N PHE A 59 5.54 -1.72 8.89
CA PHE A 59 5.17 -2.01 7.51
C PHE A 59 3.88 -1.25 7.20
N VAL A 60 2.77 -1.69 7.77
CA VAL A 60 1.48 -1.00 7.76
C VAL A 60 0.74 -1.34 9.05
N ALA A 61 0.44 -0.34 9.85
CA ALA A 61 -0.18 -0.54 11.17
C ALA A 61 -1.72 -0.69 11.12
N GLY A 62 -2.30 -0.76 9.94
CA GLY A 62 -3.73 -0.93 9.75
C GLY A 62 -4.40 0.28 9.13
N ALA A 63 -5.73 0.34 9.19
CA ALA A 63 -6.49 1.48 8.72
C ALA A 63 -6.30 2.67 9.65
N ASP A 64 -6.29 3.88 9.07
CA ASP A 64 -6.18 5.11 9.84
C ASP A 64 -7.51 5.41 10.55
N ILE A 65 -7.57 5.10 11.84
CA ILE A 65 -8.77 5.29 12.66
C ILE A 65 -9.18 6.77 12.72
N GLY A 66 -8.20 7.68 12.81
CA GLY A 66 -8.47 9.10 12.82
C GLY A 66 -9.16 9.58 11.55
N SER A 67 -8.75 9.06 10.40
CA SER A 67 -9.40 9.33 9.11
C SER A 67 -10.83 8.77 9.08
N MET A 68 -11.03 7.58 9.63
CA MET A 68 -12.34 6.91 9.61
C MET A 68 -13.35 7.57 10.54
N SER A 69 -12.91 8.20 11.62
CA SER A 69 -13.80 8.76 12.66
C SER A 69 -14.73 9.87 12.15
N THR A 70 -14.37 10.52 11.04
CA THR A 70 -15.15 11.61 10.44
C THR A 70 -15.89 11.18 9.17
N MET A 71 -15.77 9.92 8.78
CA MET A 71 -16.43 9.41 7.57
C MET A 71 -17.93 9.23 7.77
N THR A 72 -18.71 9.59 6.73
CA THR A 72 -20.10 9.16 6.64
C THR A 72 -20.15 7.66 6.37
N LYS A 73 -21.34 7.06 6.47
CA LYS A 73 -21.54 5.65 6.11
C LYS A 73 -21.12 5.38 4.67
N ALA A 74 -21.52 6.23 3.75
CA ALA A 74 -21.16 6.09 2.33
C ALA A 74 -19.65 6.19 2.10
N GLU A 75 -18.98 7.13 2.77
CA GLU A 75 -17.53 7.27 2.70
C GLU A 75 -16.80 6.06 3.30
N GLY A 76 -17.29 5.53 4.40
CA GLY A 76 -16.74 4.31 5.03
C GLY A 76 -16.88 3.08 4.12
N GLU A 77 -18.03 2.93 3.47
CA GLU A 77 -18.24 1.84 2.50
C GLU A 77 -17.31 1.98 1.29
N ALA A 78 -17.13 3.20 0.78
CA ALA A 78 -16.23 3.47 -0.34
C ALA A 78 -14.77 3.18 0.05
N PHE A 79 -14.37 3.53 1.26
CA PHE A 79 -13.02 3.24 1.77
C PHE A 79 -12.78 1.74 1.88
N GLY A 80 -13.73 1.00 2.44
CA GLY A 80 -13.64 -0.46 2.54
C GLY A 80 -13.56 -1.13 1.17
N LYS A 81 -14.36 -0.67 0.21
CA LYS A 81 -14.31 -1.17 -1.15
C LYS A 81 -12.97 -0.89 -1.82
N LEU A 82 -12.47 0.34 -1.68
CA LEU A 82 -11.17 0.72 -2.24
C LEU A 82 -10.05 -0.16 -1.66
N GLY A 83 -10.05 -0.38 -0.35
CA GLY A 83 -9.06 -1.23 0.30
C GLY A 83 -9.10 -2.67 -0.22
N ASN A 84 -10.28 -3.26 -0.30
CA ASN A 84 -10.43 -4.61 -0.83
C ASN A 84 -10.01 -4.70 -2.29
N ASP A 85 -10.39 -3.72 -3.12
CA ASP A 85 -10.01 -3.69 -4.53
C ASP A 85 -8.50 -3.59 -4.71
N VAL A 86 -7.83 -2.75 -3.90
CA VAL A 86 -6.37 -2.61 -3.94
C VAL A 86 -5.69 -3.91 -3.52
N PHE A 87 -6.14 -4.53 -2.44
CA PHE A 87 -5.54 -5.79 -1.96
C PHE A 87 -5.73 -6.93 -2.95
N LEU A 88 -6.91 -7.03 -3.57
CA LEU A 88 -7.15 -8.01 -4.62
C LEU A 88 -6.28 -7.78 -5.85
N MET A 89 -6.07 -6.52 -6.21
CA MET A 89 -5.17 -6.16 -7.31
C MET A 89 -3.75 -6.62 -7.01
N ILE A 90 -3.26 -6.40 -5.79
CA ILE A 90 -1.91 -6.81 -5.38
C ILE A 90 -1.79 -8.33 -5.39
N GLU A 91 -2.77 -9.04 -4.81
CA GLU A 91 -2.77 -10.50 -4.75
C GLU A 91 -2.78 -11.14 -6.13
N SER A 92 -3.54 -10.57 -7.06
CA SER A 92 -3.70 -11.09 -8.42
C SER A 92 -2.75 -10.45 -9.43
N PHE A 93 -1.80 -9.65 -8.99
CA PHE A 93 -0.89 -8.95 -9.88
C PHE A 93 -0.09 -9.96 -10.71
N PRO A 94 0.09 -9.72 -12.04
CA PRO A 94 0.72 -10.70 -12.93
C PRO A 94 2.21 -10.97 -12.65
N ILE A 95 2.86 -10.07 -11.89
CA ILE A 95 4.26 -10.19 -11.50
C ILE A 95 4.30 -10.54 -10.00
N PRO A 96 5.22 -11.41 -9.54
CA PRO A 96 5.35 -11.71 -8.12
C PRO A 96 5.52 -10.47 -7.26
N VAL A 97 4.77 -10.38 -6.18
CA VAL A 97 4.85 -9.30 -5.20
C VAL A 97 5.31 -9.89 -3.86
N ILE A 98 6.42 -9.38 -3.36
CA ILE A 98 7.00 -9.81 -2.09
C ILE A 98 6.76 -8.72 -1.06
N ALA A 99 6.10 -9.04 0.04
CA ALA A 99 5.98 -8.13 1.17
C ALA A 99 7.24 -8.21 2.02
N ALA A 100 8.03 -7.15 2.02
CA ALA A 100 9.18 -7.01 2.91
C ALA A 100 8.69 -6.34 4.20
N VAL A 101 8.25 -7.16 5.14
CA VAL A 101 7.61 -6.70 6.38
C VAL A 101 8.67 -6.20 7.34
N ASN A 102 8.76 -4.89 7.51
CA ASN A 102 9.83 -4.21 8.24
C ASN A 102 9.40 -3.74 9.64
N GLY A 103 8.30 -4.24 10.16
CA GLY A 103 7.77 -3.87 11.47
C GLY A 103 6.31 -4.26 11.62
N PHE A 104 5.51 -3.44 12.27
CA PHE A 104 4.09 -3.72 12.49
C PHE A 104 3.36 -4.03 11.19
N ALA A 105 2.61 -5.12 11.19
CA ALA A 105 1.73 -5.51 10.08
C ALA A 105 0.38 -5.93 10.69
N LEU A 106 -0.47 -4.95 10.96
CA LEU A 106 -1.70 -5.12 11.73
C LEU A 106 -2.92 -4.82 10.86
N GLY A 107 -4.00 -5.53 11.07
CA GLY A 107 -5.25 -5.32 10.31
C GLY A 107 -5.00 -5.34 8.80
N GLY A 108 -5.27 -4.22 8.13
CA GLY A 108 -5.00 -4.07 6.70
C GLY A 108 -3.56 -4.33 6.30
N GLY A 109 -2.61 -4.08 7.21
CA GLY A 109 -1.19 -4.39 6.98
C GLY A 109 -0.92 -5.89 6.92
N ASN A 110 -1.66 -6.67 7.70
CA ASN A 110 -1.56 -8.13 7.65
C ASN A 110 -2.23 -8.71 6.39
N GLU A 111 -3.28 -8.05 5.94
CA GLU A 111 -3.98 -8.46 4.71
C GLU A 111 -3.13 -8.31 3.46
#